data_6311aacaa824423eb0141704eab3032b
#
_entry.id   6311aacaa824423eb0141704eab3032b
#
_cell.length_a   1.000
_cell.length_b   1.000
_cell.length_c   1.000
_cell.angle_alpha   90.00
_cell.angle_beta   90.00
_cell.angle_gamma   90.00
#
_symmetry.space_group_name_H-M   'P 1'
#
loop_
_entity.id
_entity.type
_entity.pdbx_description
1 polymer ?
#
loop_
_entity_poly.entity_id
_entity_poly.type
_entity_poly.pdbx_seq_one_letter_code
_entity_poly.pdbx_strand_id
1 'polypeptide(L)'
;MLGEGGGLVSGGEGQRVRLARALVRPGVRLALFDEPFRGLDRGQRRELLARARRLLEGITFLCVTHDVGETLDFERVLVIENGRVVEDGAPEVLAAQPGSRYGDLLAAERDVRSGMWGSAIWRRLVMDRGRLTEGEPEG
;
A
#
# COMPACT_ATOMS: atom_id res chain seq x y z
N MET A 1 18.32 0.50 -23.84
CA MET A 1 19.34 0.50 -22.77
C MET A 1 18.78 1.29 -21.60
N LEU A 2 18.50 0.63 -20.47
CA LEU A 2 18.22 1.32 -19.21
C LEU A 2 19.59 1.78 -18.69
N GLY A 3 19.77 3.10 -18.50
CA GLY A 3 21.02 3.65 -18.00
C GLY A 3 21.45 3.04 -16.67
N GLU A 4 22.74 2.93 -16.43
CA GLU A 4 23.30 2.48 -15.16
C GLU A 4 22.73 3.33 -14.02
N GLY A 5 21.96 2.70 -13.12
CA GLY A 5 21.31 3.36 -12.00
C GLY A 5 19.83 3.74 -12.17
N GLY A 6 19.19 3.48 -13.33
CA GLY A 6 17.74 3.73 -13.50
C GLY A 6 17.32 5.19 -13.54
N GLY A 7 18.23 6.12 -13.78
CA GLY A 7 17.99 7.57 -13.77
C GLY A 7 17.09 8.10 -14.90
N LEU A 8 16.70 7.24 -15.84
CA LEU A 8 15.80 7.57 -16.95
C LEU A 8 14.35 7.12 -16.73
N VAL A 9 14.05 6.48 -15.62
CA VAL A 9 12.70 5.98 -15.27
C VAL A 9 12.21 6.73 -14.04
N SER A 10 10.94 7.12 -14.05
CA SER A 10 10.31 7.69 -12.85
C SER A 10 10.40 6.69 -11.68
N GLY A 11 10.42 7.17 -10.43
CA GLY A 11 10.56 6.29 -9.26
C GLY A 11 9.58 5.11 -9.28
N GLY A 12 8.34 5.33 -9.71
CA GLY A 12 7.32 4.29 -9.84
C GLY A 12 7.57 3.29 -10.98
N GLU A 13 8.16 3.73 -12.09
CA GLU A 13 8.53 2.84 -13.21
C GLU A 13 9.68 1.92 -12.83
N GLY A 14 10.71 2.46 -12.17
CA GLY A 14 11.82 1.66 -11.65
C GLY A 14 11.37 0.60 -10.66
N GLN A 15 10.39 0.92 -9.81
CA GLN A 15 9.77 -0.01 -8.88
C GLN A 15 9.04 -1.14 -9.62
N ARG A 16 8.22 -0.81 -10.62
CA ARG A 16 7.51 -1.82 -11.45
C ARG A 16 8.45 -2.75 -12.19
N VAL A 17 9.56 -2.24 -12.73
CA VAL A 17 10.58 -3.07 -13.40
C VAL A 17 11.24 -4.03 -12.41
N ARG A 18 11.59 -3.57 -11.20
CA ARG A 18 12.16 -4.43 -10.15
C ARG A 18 11.18 -5.53 -9.73
N LEU A 19 9.92 -5.17 -9.52
CA LEU A 19 8.86 -6.13 -9.21
C LEU A 19 8.69 -7.16 -10.31
N ALA A 20 8.60 -6.74 -11.57
CA ALA A 20 8.47 -7.63 -12.72
C ALA A 20 9.66 -8.61 -12.82
N ARG A 21 10.89 -8.13 -12.61
CA ARG A 21 12.09 -9.00 -12.62
C ARG A 21 12.06 -10.05 -11.51
N ALA A 22 11.57 -9.71 -10.33
CA ALA A 22 11.41 -10.67 -9.24
C ALA A 22 10.34 -11.73 -9.54
N LEU A 23 9.24 -11.32 -10.16
CA LEU A 23 8.10 -12.20 -10.46
C LEU A 23 8.36 -13.22 -11.58
N VAL A 24 9.25 -12.91 -12.55
CA VAL A 24 9.53 -13.80 -13.68
C VAL A 24 10.66 -14.80 -13.40
N ARG A 25 11.24 -14.81 -12.20
CA ARG A 25 12.35 -15.70 -11.87
C ARG A 25 11.83 -17.14 -11.65
N PRO A 26 12.34 -18.13 -12.41
CA PRO A 26 11.87 -19.51 -12.26
C PRO A 26 12.37 -20.14 -10.95
N GLY A 27 11.61 -21.10 -10.40
CA GLY A 27 12.00 -21.88 -9.23
C GLY A 27 11.92 -21.16 -7.89
N VAL A 28 11.30 -19.99 -7.83
CA VAL A 28 11.08 -19.24 -6.57
C VAL A 28 10.05 -19.98 -5.71
N ARG A 29 10.38 -20.20 -4.44
CA ARG A 29 9.48 -20.76 -3.42
C ARG A 29 9.08 -19.74 -2.35
N LEU A 30 9.86 -18.69 -2.20
CA LEU A 30 9.62 -17.57 -1.30
C LEU A 30 9.88 -16.26 -2.05
N ALA A 31 8.91 -15.38 -2.05
CA ALA A 31 9.04 -14.02 -2.55
C ALA A 31 8.96 -13.05 -1.36
N LEU A 32 10.03 -12.28 -1.14
CA LEU A 32 10.11 -11.26 -0.11
C LEU A 32 10.13 -9.88 -0.78
N PHE A 33 9.13 -9.07 -0.48
CA PHE A 33 9.04 -7.69 -0.95
C PHE A 33 9.04 -6.72 0.23
N ASP A 34 9.92 -5.74 0.14
CA ASP A 34 10.02 -4.64 1.10
C ASP A 34 9.54 -3.35 0.42
N GLU A 35 8.44 -2.80 0.94
CA GLU A 35 7.78 -1.60 0.43
C GLU A 35 7.58 -1.59 -1.11
N PRO A 36 7.05 -2.68 -1.71
CA PRO A 36 7.08 -2.86 -3.17
C PRO A 36 6.22 -1.85 -3.93
N PHE A 37 5.28 -1.22 -3.25
CA PHE A 37 4.29 -0.32 -3.86
C PHE A 37 4.50 1.15 -3.49
N ARG A 38 5.62 1.47 -2.86
CA ARG A 38 5.95 2.83 -2.46
C ARG A 38 5.96 3.78 -3.67
N GLY A 39 5.30 4.94 -3.52
CA GLY A 39 5.23 5.96 -4.56
C GLY A 39 4.17 5.70 -5.64
N LEU A 40 3.37 4.65 -5.51
CA LEU A 40 2.22 4.40 -6.37
C LEU A 40 0.94 4.94 -5.71
N ASP A 41 -0.04 5.33 -6.52
CA ASP A 41 -1.37 5.62 -6.02
C ASP A 41 -2.09 4.34 -5.58
N ARG A 42 -3.16 4.49 -4.79
CA ARG A 42 -3.86 3.37 -4.18
C ARG A 42 -4.47 2.40 -5.20
N GLY A 43 -4.98 2.91 -6.31
CA GLY A 43 -5.56 2.07 -7.37
C GLY A 43 -4.50 1.20 -8.02
N GLN A 44 -3.37 1.81 -8.36
CA GLN A 44 -2.21 1.11 -8.94
C GLN A 44 -1.63 0.07 -7.99
N ARG A 45 -1.54 0.38 -6.69
CA ARG A 45 -1.06 -0.57 -5.67
C ARG A 45 -1.94 -1.81 -5.60
N ARG A 46 -3.26 -1.63 -5.46
CA ARG A 46 -4.22 -2.75 -5.40
C ARG A 46 -4.17 -3.62 -6.65
N GLU A 47 -4.08 -3.01 -7.82
CA GLU A 47 -3.99 -3.74 -9.07
C GLU A 47 -2.68 -4.54 -9.16
N LEU A 48 -1.54 -3.94 -8.82
CA LEU A 48 -0.24 -4.61 -8.84
C LEU A 48 -0.14 -5.72 -7.79
N LEU A 49 -0.67 -5.50 -6.59
CA LEU A 49 -0.74 -6.52 -5.56
C LEU A 49 -1.58 -7.72 -6.02
N ALA A 50 -2.75 -7.48 -6.59
CA ALA A 50 -3.60 -8.54 -7.12
C ALA A 50 -2.93 -9.32 -8.26
N ARG A 51 -2.19 -8.64 -9.14
CA ARG A 51 -1.41 -9.28 -10.20
C ARG A 51 -0.23 -10.08 -9.63
N ALA A 52 0.51 -9.53 -8.66
CA ALA A 52 1.62 -10.21 -8.00
C ALA A 52 1.15 -11.50 -7.33
N ARG A 53 0.04 -11.46 -6.59
CA ARG A 53 -0.54 -12.65 -5.93
C ARG A 53 -0.91 -13.75 -6.92
N ARG A 54 -1.50 -13.42 -8.06
CA ARG A 54 -1.80 -14.41 -9.11
C ARG A 54 -0.54 -15.05 -9.70
N LEU A 55 0.51 -14.25 -9.93
CA LEU A 55 1.78 -14.75 -10.47
C LEU A 55 2.58 -15.57 -9.44
N LEU A 56 2.36 -15.32 -8.15
CA LEU A 56 3.00 -16.01 -7.04
C LEU A 56 2.11 -17.12 -6.44
N GLU A 57 1.08 -17.55 -7.14
CA GLU A 57 0.23 -18.65 -6.69
C GLU A 57 1.08 -19.90 -6.40
N GLY A 58 0.89 -20.50 -5.22
CA GLY A 58 1.70 -21.63 -4.75
C GLY A 58 3.09 -21.25 -4.20
N ILE A 59 3.44 -19.96 -4.14
CA ILE A 59 4.69 -19.45 -3.59
C ILE A 59 4.40 -18.72 -2.28
N THR A 60 5.23 -18.92 -1.27
CA THR A 60 5.14 -18.11 -0.04
C THR A 60 5.49 -16.65 -0.37
N PHE A 61 4.52 -15.75 -0.16
CA PHE A 61 4.66 -14.32 -0.42
C PHE A 61 4.69 -13.54 0.89
N LEU A 62 5.82 -12.94 1.20
CA LEU A 62 6.00 -12.04 2.36
C LEU A 62 6.15 -10.61 1.87
N CYS A 63 5.27 -9.73 2.33
CA CYS A 63 5.28 -8.31 2.00
C CYS A 63 5.48 -7.49 3.27
N VAL A 64 6.53 -6.67 3.31
CA VAL A 64 6.76 -5.69 4.38
C VAL A 64 6.18 -4.36 3.89
N THR A 65 5.29 -3.76 4.67
CA THR A 65 4.66 -2.48 4.35
C THR A 65 4.30 -1.71 5.62
N HIS A 66 4.23 -0.40 5.51
CA HIS A 66 3.67 0.49 6.53
C HIS A 66 2.22 0.91 6.21
N ASP A 67 1.72 0.58 5.02
CA ASP A 67 0.32 0.80 4.63
C ASP A 67 -0.56 -0.32 5.20
N VAL A 68 -1.07 -0.12 6.42
CA VAL A 68 -1.82 -1.17 7.16
C VAL A 68 -3.09 -1.58 6.42
N GLY A 69 -3.76 -0.63 5.75
CA GLY A 69 -4.96 -0.90 4.97
C GLY A 69 -4.76 -1.85 3.80
N GLU A 70 -3.53 -2.00 3.28
CA GLU A 70 -3.21 -2.95 2.21
C GLU A 70 -3.09 -4.38 2.72
N THR A 71 -2.83 -4.55 4.02
CA THR A 71 -2.67 -5.87 4.63
C THR A 71 -3.99 -6.61 4.83
N LEU A 72 -5.14 -5.91 4.71
CA LEU A 72 -6.48 -6.50 4.81
C LEU A 72 -6.73 -7.60 3.77
N ASP A 73 -6.04 -7.54 2.63
CA ASP A 73 -6.18 -8.53 1.57
C ASP A 73 -5.26 -9.76 1.76
N PHE A 74 -4.42 -9.80 2.81
CA PHE A 74 -3.53 -10.92 3.12
C PHE A 74 -4.21 -11.95 4.04
N GLU A 75 -3.77 -13.20 3.95
CA GLU A 75 -4.28 -14.29 4.80
C GLU A 75 -3.75 -14.20 6.23
N ARG A 76 -2.58 -13.61 6.43
CA ARG A 76 -1.87 -13.53 7.70
C ARG A 76 -1.08 -12.23 7.80
N VAL A 77 -1.13 -11.62 8.94
CA VAL A 77 -0.36 -10.42 9.29
C VAL A 77 0.52 -10.70 10.49
N LEU A 78 1.74 -10.21 10.44
CA LEU A 78 2.68 -10.17 11.56
C LEU A 78 2.90 -8.71 11.93
N VAL A 79 2.58 -8.32 13.15
CA VAL A 79 2.93 -7.00 13.68
C VAL A 79 4.27 -7.09 14.37
N ILE A 80 5.21 -6.23 13.95
CA ILE A 80 6.58 -6.23 14.48
C ILE A 80 6.82 -4.91 15.20
N GLU A 81 7.19 -4.99 16.47
CA GLU A 81 7.64 -3.86 17.28
C GLU A 81 8.96 -4.18 17.97
N ASN A 82 9.90 -3.24 17.94
CA ASN A 82 11.22 -3.39 18.58
C ASN A 82 11.94 -4.69 18.22
N GLY A 83 11.82 -5.12 16.93
CA GLY A 83 12.44 -6.33 16.42
C GLY A 83 11.77 -7.63 16.87
N ARG A 84 10.57 -7.58 17.43
CA ARG A 84 9.82 -8.75 17.89
C ARG A 84 8.44 -8.80 17.25
N VAL A 85 7.96 -10.00 16.95
CA VAL A 85 6.58 -10.21 16.57
C VAL A 85 5.72 -10.05 17.82
N VAL A 86 4.83 -9.07 17.83
CA VAL A 86 3.92 -8.79 18.94
C VAL A 86 2.51 -9.32 18.67
N GLU A 87 2.11 -9.42 17.40
CA GLU A 87 0.85 -10.05 17.00
C GLU A 87 1.06 -10.85 15.71
N ASP A 88 0.25 -11.90 15.57
CA ASP A 88 0.29 -12.86 14.47
C ASP A 88 -1.10 -13.44 14.27
N GLY A 89 -1.72 -13.22 13.12
CA GLY A 89 -3.05 -13.71 12.82
C GLY A 89 -3.65 -13.21 11.52
N ALA A 90 -4.87 -13.62 11.25
CA ALA A 90 -5.66 -13.11 10.15
C ALA A 90 -6.03 -11.64 10.41
N PRO A 91 -5.94 -10.75 9.40
CA PRO A 91 -6.17 -9.33 9.58
C PRO A 91 -7.56 -8.99 10.14
N GLU A 92 -8.60 -9.70 9.72
CA GLU A 92 -9.96 -9.50 10.24
C GLU A 92 -10.09 -9.89 11.72
N VAL A 93 -9.38 -10.93 12.15
CA VAL A 93 -9.38 -11.40 13.56
C VAL A 93 -8.66 -10.38 14.43
N LEU A 94 -7.46 -9.95 14.00
CA LEU A 94 -6.69 -8.96 14.74
C LEU A 94 -7.42 -7.61 14.80
N ALA A 95 -8.04 -7.17 13.70
CA ALA A 95 -8.78 -5.91 13.66
C ALA A 95 -10.02 -5.90 14.59
N ALA A 96 -10.63 -7.07 14.85
CA ALA A 96 -11.79 -7.21 15.73
C ALA A 96 -11.42 -7.41 17.21
N GLN A 97 -10.16 -7.73 17.50
CA GLN A 97 -9.71 -8.03 18.85
C GLN A 97 -9.54 -6.74 19.66
N PRO A 98 -10.19 -6.60 20.83
CA PRO A 98 -10.00 -5.45 21.70
C PRO A 98 -8.54 -5.30 22.17
N GLY A 99 -7.97 -4.10 22.02
CA GLY A 99 -6.59 -3.82 22.41
C GLY A 99 -5.53 -4.38 21.45
N SER A 100 -5.94 -4.83 20.27
CA SER A 100 -5.01 -5.25 19.23
C SER A 100 -4.19 -4.07 18.72
N ARG A 101 -2.89 -4.28 18.65
CA ARG A 101 -1.97 -3.29 18.07
C ARG A 101 -2.22 -3.09 16.57
N TYR A 102 -2.57 -4.17 15.87
CA TYR A 102 -2.99 -4.08 14.47
C TYR A 102 -4.26 -3.25 14.30
N GLY A 103 -5.26 -3.48 15.17
CA GLY A 103 -6.50 -2.71 15.19
C GLY A 103 -6.24 -1.22 15.40
N ASP A 104 -5.37 -0.86 16.35
CA ASP A 104 -4.97 0.53 16.63
C ASP A 104 -4.29 1.17 15.42
N LEU A 105 -3.36 0.47 14.78
CA LEU A 105 -2.67 0.95 13.58
C LEU A 105 -3.64 1.19 12.42
N LEU A 106 -4.58 0.26 12.21
CA LEU A 106 -5.58 0.36 11.17
C LEU A 106 -6.55 1.54 11.41
N ALA A 107 -6.94 1.77 12.67
CA ALA A 107 -7.76 2.91 13.07
C ALA A 107 -7.01 4.23 12.86
N ALA A 108 -5.76 4.31 13.31
CA ALA A 108 -4.93 5.50 13.14
C ALA A 108 -4.73 5.87 11.65
N GLU A 109 -4.52 4.87 10.78
CA GLU A 109 -4.43 5.11 9.32
C GLU A 109 -5.74 5.64 8.74
N ARG A 110 -6.89 5.13 9.22
CA ARG A 110 -8.22 5.62 8.80
C ARG A 110 -8.47 7.04 9.26
N ASP A 111 -8.09 7.37 10.49
CA ASP A 111 -8.28 8.70 11.07
C ASP A 111 -7.42 9.75 10.36
N VAL A 112 -6.16 9.46 10.08
CA VAL A 112 -5.31 10.33 9.27
C VAL A 112 -5.94 10.57 7.90
N ARG A 113 -6.47 9.52 7.28
CA ARG A 113 -7.10 9.61 5.96
C ARG A 113 -8.40 10.43 5.99
N SER A 114 -9.28 10.17 6.96
CA SER A 114 -10.54 10.92 7.12
C SER A 114 -10.28 12.38 7.54
N GLY A 115 -9.31 12.62 8.41
CA GLY A 115 -8.89 13.95 8.84
C GLY A 115 -8.28 14.78 7.70
N MET A 116 -7.55 14.16 6.78
CA MET A 116 -7.02 14.85 5.59
C MET A 116 -8.10 15.25 4.59
N TRP A 117 -9.17 14.47 4.45
CA TRP A 117 -10.24 14.74 3.47
C TRP A 117 -11.47 15.40 4.08
N GLY A 118 -11.66 15.28 5.41
CA GLY A 118 -12.81 15.84 6.14
C GLY A 118 -12.55 17.18 6.83
N SER A 119 -11.33 17.72 6.77
CA SER A 119 -11.04 18.99 7.42
C SER A 119 -11.61 20.15 6.59
N ALA A 120 -12.35 21.04 7.26
CA ALA A 120 -12.89 22.29 6.70
C ALA A 120 -11.82 23.25 6.12
N ILE A 121 -10.55 22.85 6.17
CA ILE A 121 -9.40 23.60 5.63
C ILE A 121 -9.23 23.36 4.11
N TRP A 122 -9.77 22.25 3.58
CA TRP A 122 -9.67 21.96 2.15
C TRP A 122 -10.79 22.66 1.38
N ARG A 123 -10.41 23.70 0.62
CA ARG A 123 -11.30 24.35 -0.32
C ARG A 123 -11.23 23.63 -1.65
N ARG A 124 -12.37 23.18 -2.16
CA ARG A 124 -12.46 22.67 -3.52
C ARG A 124 -12.33 23.84 -4.49
N LEU A 125 -11.23 23.93 -5.17
CA LEU A 125 -11.03 24.90 -6.24
C LEU A 125 -11.37 24.26 -7.59
N VAL A 126 -12.31 24.84 -8.30
CA VAL A 126 -12.67 24.44 -9.67
C VAL A 126 -12.13 25.49 -10.62
N MET A 127 -11.45 25.03 -11.65
CA MET A 127 -10.98 25.92 -12.73
C MET A 127 -12.02 25.88 -13.86
N ASP A 128 -12.73 26.97 -14.04
CA ASP A 128 -13.61 27.17 -15.20
C ASP A 128 -13.04 28.29 -16.07
N ARG A 129 -12.79 27.99 -17.36
CA ARG A 129 -12.28 28.93 -18.38
C ARG A 129 -11.08 29.78 -17.93
N GLY A 130 -10.17 29.15 -17.16
CA GLY A 130 -8.97 29.81 -16.66
C GLY A 130 -9.16 30.66 -15.41
N ARG A 131 -10.33 30.61 -14.75
CA ARG A 131 -10.58 31.25 -13.45
C ARG A 131 -10.78 30.19 -12.38
N LEU A 132 -10.12 30.39 -11.23
CA LEU A 132 -10.31 29.59 -10.03
C LEU A 132 -11.56 30.08 -9.29
N THR A 133 -12.52 29.20 -9.10
CA THR A 133 -13.72 29.44 -8.27
C THR A 133 -13.79 28.43 -7.14
N GLU A 134 -14.34 28.83 -5.99
CA GLU A 134 -14.63 27.91 -4.90
C GLU A 134 -15.87 27.10 -5.29
N GLY A 135 -15.73 25.77 -5.32
CA GLY A 135 -16.86 24.85 -5.52
C GLY A 135 -17.60 24.63 -4.22
N GLU A 136 -18.92 24.56 -4.28
CA GLU A 136 -19.74 24.21 -3.12
C GLU A 136 -19.45 22.78 -2.64
N PRO A 137 -19.47 22.54 -1.32
CA PRO A 137 -19.39 21.18 -0.80
C PRO A 137 -20.65 20.41 -1.22
N GLU A 138 -20.48 19.26 -1.85
CA GLU A 138 -21.57 18.32 -2.05
C GLU A 138 -22.05 17.82 -0.67
N GLY A 139 -23.31 18.10 -0.36
CA GLY A 139 -24.03 17.66 0.83
C GLY A 139 -24.29 16.15 0.86
#